data_52cf46515370380e2af7ec81831c936c
#
_entry.id   52cf46515370380e2af7ec81831c936c
#
_cell.length_a   1.000
_cell.length_b   1.000
_cell.length_c   1.000
_cell.angle_alpha   90.00
_cell.angle_beta   90.00
_cell.angle_gamma   90.00
#
_symmetry.space_group_name_H-M   'P 1'
#
loop_
_entity.id
_entity.type
_entity.pdbx_description
1 polymer ?
#
loop_
_entity_poly.entity_id
_entity_poly.type
_entity_poly.pdbx_seq_one_letter_code
_entity_poly.pdbx_strand_id
1 'polypeptide(L)'
;IELNNRINENLEQQAQAIFKSWFVDFEPFSGVMPEDWKVGNLLDIADYLNGLAMQKFRPNENENSLPVLKIKELRQGFCDNTSDVCSENIKSEYIIHNGDVIFSWSGSLLVDFWCGGTCGLNQHLFKVTSEKYSKWFYYSWTQYHLQKFISIAKDMATTMGHIKREELKKSEVLIPNSGNYSKIGNLLSPIYDMIIANRIENKRIAELRDTLLPKLM
;
A
#
# COMPACT_ATOMS: atom_id res chain seq x y z
N ILE A 1 5.13 -10.38 18.43
CA ILE A 1 5.32 -10.33 16.98
C ILE A 1 4.50 -11.42 16.29
N GLU A 2 4.73 -12.70 16.60
CA GLU A 2 4.03 -13.82 15.94
C GLU A 2 2.50 -13.73 16.11
N LEU A 3 2.01 -13.41 17.32
CA LEU A 3 0.59 -13.23 17.56
C LEU A 3 0.00 -12.12 16.69
N ASN A 4 0.65 -10.96 16.61
CA ASN A 4 0.18 -9.85 15.76
C ASN A 4 0.16 -10.23 14.28
N ASN A 5 1.13 -11.02 13.81
CA ASN A 5 1.15 -11.51 12.43
C ASN A 5 -0.06 -12.41 12.14
N ARG A 6 -0.37 -13.36 13.02
CA ARG A 6 -1.56 -14.23 12.88
C ARG A 6 -2.87 -13.45 12.96
N ILE A 7 -2.94 -12.43 13.82
CA ILE A 7 -4.09 -11.52 13.89
C ILE A 7 -4.23 -10.78 12.56
N ASN A 8 -3.15 -10.24 12.02
CA ASN A 8 -3.17 -9.50 10.76
C ASN A 8 -3.59 -10.37 9.58
N GLU A 9 -3.10 -11.61 9.47
CA GLU A 9 -3.55 -12.57 8.45
C GLU A 9 -5.07 -12.79 8.50
N ASN A 10 -5.62 -12.94 9.71
CA ASN A 10 -7.07 -13.10 9.89
C ASN A 10 -7.83 -11.82 9.52
N LEU A 11 -7.33 -10.65 9.91
CA LEU A 11 -7.92 -9.36 9.56
C LEU A 11 -7.91 -9.11 8.06
N GLU A 12 -6.83 -9.47 7.36
CA GLU A 12 -6.73 -9.37 5.91
C GLU A 12 -7.76 -10.27 5.21
N GLN A 13 -7.95 -11.51 5.68
CA GLN A 13 -8.98 -12.40 5.17
C GLN A 13 -10.39 -11.85 5.41
N GLN A 14 -10.66 -11.28 6.57
CA GLN A 14 -11.95 -10.64 6.87
C GLN A 14 -12.19 -9.44 5.95
N ALA A 15 -11.19 -8.57 5.75
CA ALA A 15 -11.32 -7.42 4.85
C ALA A 15 -11.61 -7.85 3.41
N GLN A 16 -10.92 -8.89 2.93
CA GLN A 16 -11.16 -9.45 1.59
C GLN A 16 -12.57 -10.05 1.46
N ALA A 17 -13.05 -10.76 2.49
CA ALA A 17 -14.39 -11.34 2.49
C ALA A 17 -15.47 -10.24 2.48
N ILE A 18 -15.31 -9.18 3.29
CA ILE A 18 -16.21 -8.03 3.29
C ILE A 18 -16.21 -7.34 1.93
N PHE A 19 -15.03 -7.06 1.39
CA PHE A 19 -14.91 -6.44 0.07
C PHE A 19 -15.62 -7.27 -1.01
N LYS A 20 -15.36 -8.57 -1.04
CA LYS A 20 -15.98 -9.50 -1.99
C LYS A 20 -17.51 -9.52 -1.86
N SER A 21 -18.02 -9.65 -0.63
CA SER A 21 -19.47 -9.67 -0.34
C SER A 21 -20.17 -8.41 -0.85
N TRP A 22 -19.55 -7.23 -0.67
CA TRP A 22 -20.18 -5.95 -1.04
C TRP A 22 -20.00 -5.57 -2.50
N PHE A 23 -18.82 -5.79 -3.09
CA PHE A 23 -18.44 -5.25 -4.41
C PHE A 23 -18.41 -6.28 -5.53
N VAL A 24 -18.40 -7.57 -5.20
CA VAL A 24 -18.31 -8.65 -6.20
C VAL A 24 -19.58 -9.49 -6.20
N ASP A 25 -19.98 -9.96 -5.03
CA ASP A 25 -21.14 -10.86 -4.90
C ASP A 25 -22.45 -10.07 -4.64
N PHE A 26 -22.37 -8.79 -4.24
CA PHE A 26 -23.50 -7.93 -3.90
C PHE A 26 -24.48 -8.56 -2.90
N GLU A 27 -23.97 -9.37 -1.95
CA GLU A 27 -24.81 -10.10 -0.98
C GLU A 27 -25.77 -9.21 -0.21
N PRO A 28 -25.39 -8.00 0.28
CA PRO A 28 -26.32 -7.09 0.96
C PRO A 28 -27.44 -6.58 0.06
N PHE A 29 -27.36 -6.81 -1.24
CA PHE A 29 -28.28 -6.33 -2.27
C PHE A 29 -28.90 -7.47 -3.09
N SER A 30 -28.97 -8.66 -2.51
CA SER A 30 -29.54 -9.86 -3.16
C SER A 30 -28.86 -10.23 -4.49
N GLY A 31 -27.55 -9.99 -4.58
CA GLY A 31 -26.73 -10.36 -5.73
C GLY A 31 -26.77 -9.36 -6.91
N VAL A 32 -27.34 -8.17 -6.73
CA VAL A 32 -27.49 -7.17 -7.79
C VAL A 32 -26.85 -5.86 -7.36
N MET A 33 -26.01 -5.27 -8.22
CA MET A 33 -25.44 -3.96 -7.97
C MET A 33 -26.54 -2.88 -7.83
N PRO A 34 -26.52 -2.03 -6.79
CA PRO A 34 -27.48 -0.94 -6.65
C PRO A 34 -27.41 0.05 -7.83
N GLU A 35 -28.56 0.49 -8.33
CA GLU A 35 -28.67 1.39 -9.49
C GLU A 35 -28.03 2.77 -9.26
N ASP A 36 -27.93 3.21 -8.00
CA ASP A 36 -27.36 4.50 -7.61
C ASP A 36 -25.83 4.46 -7.38
N TRP A 37 -25.20 3.29 -7.56
CA TRP A 37 -23.76 3.20 -7.60
C TRP A 37 -23.21 3.65 -8.95
N LYS A 38 -22.00 4.22 -8.93
CA LYS A 38 -21.33 4.71 -10.15
C LYS A 38 -20.19 3.79 -10.53
N VAL A 39 -19.99 3.65 -11.82
CA VAL A 39 -18.81 2.99 -12.37
C VAL A 39 -17.76 4.04 -12.67
N GLY A 40 -16.57 3.88 -12.15
CA GLY A 40 -15.39 4.70 -12.40
C GLY A 40 -14.17 3.83 -12.64
N ASN A 41 -13.00 4.37 -12.43
CA ASN A 41 -11.72 3.64 -12.53
C ASN A 41 -10.78 4.04 -11.38
N LEU A 42 -9.63 3.37 -11.28
CA LEU A 42 -8.67 3.62 -10.19
C LEU A 42 -8.19 5.08 -10.14
N LEU A 43 -8.05 5.76 -11.29
CA LEU A 43 -7.62 7.18 -11.33
C LEU A 43 -8.73 8.16 -10.95
N ASP A 44 -9.99 7.72 -10.91
CA ASP A 44 -11.12 8.53 -10.43
C ASP A 44 -11.21 8.55 -8.90
N ILE A 45 -10.60 7.56 -8.25
CA ILE A 45 -10.66 7.40 -6.80
C ILE A 45 -9.35 7.69 -6.07
N ALA A 46 -8.21 7.71 -6.77
CA ALA A 46 -6.91 7.94 -6.15
C ALA A 46 -5.88 8.50 -7.13
N ASP A 47 -4.91 9.21 -6.56
CA ASP A 47 -3.69 9.65 -7.22
C ASP A 47 -2.59 8.63 -7.02
N TYR A 48 -1.86 8.33 -8.10
CA TYR A 48 -0.73 7.40 -8.11
C TYR A 48 0.53 8.21 -8.42
N LEU A 49 1.18 8.73 -7.35
CA LEU A 49 2.41 9.51 -7.45
C LEU A 49 3.59 8.57 -7.66
N ASN A 50 4.24 8.67 -8.82
CA ASN A 50 5.46 7.91 -9.09
C ASN A 50 6.64 8.48 -8.31
N GLY A 51 7.43 7.63 -7.68
CA GLY A 51 8.61 8.05 -6.94
C GLY A 51 9.73 8.59 -7.82
N LEU A 52 10.86 8.93 -7.19
CA LEU A 52 12.01 9.55 -7.82
C LEU A 52 13.15 8.56 -8.05
N ALA A 53 14.01 8.87 -9.03
CA ALA A 53 15.29 8.22 -9.22
C ALA A 53 16.25 8.65 -8.10
N MET A 54 16.12 8.02 -6.92
CA MET A 54 16.75 8.45 -5.66
C MET A 54 18.27 8.51 -5.72
N GLN A 55 18.92 7.82 -6.66
CA GLN A 55 20.36 7.96 -6.92
C GLN A 55 20.77 9.40 -7.31
N LYS A 56 19.84 10.25 -7.78
CA LYS A 56 20.03 11.66 -8.09
C LYS A 56 19.84 12.60 -6.90
N PHE A 57 19.36 12.07 -5.79
CA PHE A 57 19.02 12.81 -4.57
C PHE A 57 19.83 12.28 -3.38
N ARG A 58 21.15 12.10 -3.57
CA ARG A 58 22.03 11.64 -2.49
C ARG A 58 22.23 12.74 -1.46
N PRO A 59 22.32 12.40 -0.16
CA PRO A 59 22.59 13.40 0.87
C PRO A 59 24.00 13.97 0.71
N ASN A 60 24.18 15.23 1.06
CA ASN A 60 25.50 15.88 1.19
C ASN A 60 26.18 15.45 2.51
N GLU A 61 27.48 15.72 2.67
CA GLU A 61 28.28 15.30 3.84
C GLU A 61 27.73 15.76 5.20
N ASN A 62 27.04 16.90 5.24
CA ASN A 62 26.48 17.51 6.48
C ASN A 62 24.94 17.43 6.53
N GLU A 63 24.32 16.60 5.76
CA GLU A 63 22.87 16.49 5.64
C GLU A 63 22.38 15.17 6.27
N ASN A 64 21.25 15.23 6.99
CA ASN A 64 20.55 14.04 7.42
C ASN A 64 20.06 13.25 6.19
N SER A 65 19.96 11.96 6.35
CA SER A 65 19.53 11.07 5.26
C SER A 65 18.30 10.27 5.66
N LEU A 66 17.49 9.96 4.66
CA LEU A 66 16.38 9.02 4.76
C LEU A 66 16.74 7.73 4.03
N PRO A 67 16.35 6.56 4.56
CA PRO A 67 16.43 5.33 3.80
C PRO A 67 15.51 5.40 2.57
N VAL A 68 15.87 4.70 1.51
CA VAL A 68 15.07 4.66 0.27
C VAL A 68 14.18 3.43 0.27
N LEU A 69 12.88 3.65 0.15
CA LEU A 69 11.89 2.59 -0.06
C LEU A 69 11.95 2.11 -1.51
N LYS A 70 12.44 0.90 -1.72
CA LYS A 70 12.39 0.16 -2.98
C LYS A 70 11.48 -1.06 -2.86
N ILE A 71 11.38 -1.86 -3.91
CA ILE A 71 10.56 -3.09 -3.93
C ILE A 71 11.02 -4.10 -2.86
N LYS A 72 12.36 -4.20 -2.62
CA LYS A 72 12.92 -5.07 -1.58
C LYS A 72 12.41 -4.66 -0.21
N GLU A 73 12.54 -3.39 0.14
CA GLU A 73 12.13 -2.83 1.44
C GLU A 73 10.61 -2.93 1.62
N LEU A 74 9.83 -2.66 0.57
CA LEU A 74 8.37 -2.80 0.63
C LEU A 74 7.96 -4.26 0.92
N ARG A 75 8.63 -5.23 0.29
CA ARG A 75 8.35 -6.66 0.47
C ARG A 75 8.74 -7.16 1.84
N GLN A 76 9.86 -6.70 2.40
CA GLN A 76 10.31 -7.11 3.73
C GLN A 76 9.64 -6.32 4.86
N GLY A 77 9.00 -5.16 4.56
CA GLY A 77 8.28 -4.32 5.51
C GLY A 77 9.15 -3.35 6.32
N PHE A 78 10.45 -3.28 6.09
CA PHE A 78 11.39 -2.38 6.78
C PHE A 78 12.60 -2.03 5.90
N CYS A 79 13.28 -0.93 6.25
CA CYS A 79 14.62 -0.60 5.73
C CYS A 79 15.68 -1.11 6.70
N ASP A 80 16.81 -1.59 6.17
CA ASP A 80 17.96 -2.10 6.92
C ASP A 80 19.24 -1.35 6.54
N ASN A 81 20.39 -1.74 7.13
CA ASN A 81 21.69 -1.12 6.89
C ASN A 81 22.20 -1.29 5.45
N THR A 82 21.54 -2.12 4.64
CA THR A 82 21.87 -2.31 3.22
C THR A 82 20.96 -1.50 2.30
N SER A 83 19.95 -0.82 2.86
CA SER A 83 19.06 0.05 2.09
C SER A 83 19.80 1.30 1.64
N ASP A 84 19.58 1.72 0.39
CA ASP A 84 20.11 2.99 -0.10
C ASP A 84 19.58 4.16 0.73
N VAL A 85 20.30 5.28 0.67
CA VAL A 85 19.89 6.53 1.34
C VAL A 85 19.71 7.66 0.34
N CYS A 86 18.82 8.59 0.67
CA CYS A 86 18.60 9.84 -0.05
C CYS A 86 18.60 11.03 0.92
N SER A 87 18.71 12.25 0.37
CA SER A 87 18.55 13.50 1.08
C SER A 87 17.18 13.58 1.78
N GLU A 88 17.14 14.14 2.98
CA GLU A 88 15.87 14.49 3.64
C GLU A 88 15.19 15.73 3.01
N ASN A 89 15.93 16.53 2.24
CA ASN A 89 15.45 17.75 1.59
C ASN A 89 14.76 17.51 0.24
N ILE A 90 14.29 16.30 -0.01
CA ILE A 90 13.38 16.02 -1.14
C ILE A 90 12.00 16.63 -0.85
N LYS A 91 11.19 16.87 -1.89
CA LYS A 91 9.83 17.36 -1.71
C LYS A 91 9.02 16.39 -0.82
N SER A 92 8.23 16.94 0.08
CA SER A 92 7.46 16.18 1.09
C SER A 92 6.51 15.12 0.49
N GLU A 93 6.02 15.33 -0.72
CA GLU A 93 5.17 14.37 -1.42
C GLU A 93 5.86 13.01 -1.68
N TYR A 94 7.21 13.01 -1.81
CA TYR A 94 8.03 11.81 -1.99
C TYR A 94 8.56 11.21 -0.68
N ILE A 95 8.23 11.82 0.45
CA ILE A 95 8.52 11.26 1.77
C ILE A 95 7.36 10.34 2.15
N ILE A 96 7.70 9.12 2.53
CA ILE A 96 6.75 8.08 2.92
C ILE A 96 6.76 7.94 4.43
N HIS A 97 5.58 7.75 5.00
CA HIS A 97 5.35 7.54 6.43
C HIS A 97 4.57 6.25 6.69
N ASN A 98 4.57 5.82 7.95
CA ASN A 98 3.76 4.67 8.36
C ASN A 98 2.29 4.86 8.01
N GLY A 99 1.68 3.82 7.45
CA GLY A 99 0.30 3.81 7.01
C GLY A 99 0.06 4.38 5.59
N ASP A 100 1.10 4.84 4.88
CA ASP A 100 0.97 5.18 3.46
C ASP A 100 0.74 3.92 2.63
N VAL A 101 -0.13 4.02 1.63
CA VAL A 101 -0.38 2.95 0.67
C VAL A 101 0.65 3.04 -0.45
N ILE A 102 1.38 1.96 -0.64
CA ILE A 102 2.43 1.86 -1.65
C ILE A 102 2.09 0.76 -2.64
N PHE A 103 2.22 1.08 -3.93
CA PHE A 103 2.04 0.12 -5.01
C PHE A 103 3.32 -0.02 -5.84
N SER A 104 3.89 -1.23 -5.84
CA SER A 104 4.99 -1.59 -6.75
C SER A 104 4.42 -1.93 -8.13
N TRP A 105 4.75 -1.11 -9.13
CA TRP A 105 4.22 -1.24 -10.48
C TRP A 105 5.20 -1.89 -11.48
N SER A 106 6.39 -2.27 -11.05
CA SER A 106 7.40 -2.94 -11.87
C SER A 106 8.09 -4.08 -11.13
N GLY A 107 8.62 -5.06 -11.86
CA GLY A 107 9.26 -6.24 -11.29
C GLY A 107 8.28 -7.09 -10.49
N SER A 108 8.40 -7.11 -9.17
CA SER A 108 7.43 -7.79 -8.28
C SER A 108 6.34 -6.83 -7.89
N LEU A 109 5.17 -6.98 -8.50
CA LEU A 109 4.01 -6.15 -8.19
C LEU A 109 3.43 -6.55 -6.84
N LEU A 110 3.21 -5.54 -5.98
CA LEU A 110 2.49 -5.70 -4.71
C LEU A 110 1.90 -4.36 -4.29
N VAL A 111 0.82 -4.42 -3.53
CA VAL A 111 0.20 -3.27 -2.87
C VAL A 111 0.24 -3.53 -1.37
N ASP A 112 0.73 -2.58 -0.58
CA ASP A 112 0.74 -2.73 0.87
C ASP A 112 0.73 -1.39 1.60
N PHE A 113 0.41 -1.44 2.90
CA PHE A 113 0.64 -0.34 3.83
C PHE A 113 2.08 -0.34 4.28
N TRP A 114 2.79 0.76 4.06
CA TRP A 114 4.13 0.90 4.62
C TRP A 114 4.08 1.12 6.13
N CYS A 115 4.88 0.35 6.87
CA CYS A 115 4.99 0.46 8.34
C CYS A 115 6.44 0.48 8.83
N GLY A 116 7.41 0.67 7.91
CA GLY A 116 8.85 0.63 8.18
C GLY A 116 9.47 1.97 8.61
N GLY A 117 8.66 3.01 8.89
CA GLY A 117 9.16 4.34 9.27
C GLY A 117 9.24 5.32 8.11
N THR A 118 9.93 6.46 8.32
CA THR A 118 10.06 7.49 7.30
C THR A 118 11.13 7.12 6.28
N CYS A 119 10.83 7.26 4.98
CA CYS A 119 11.73 6.93 3.88
C CYS A 119 11.42 7.72 2.60
N GLY A 120 12.35 7.73 1.64
CA GLY A 120 12.16 8.33 0.31
C GLY A 120 11.61 7.33 -0.69
N LEU A 121 10.64 7.75 -1.52
CA LEU A 121 9.93 6.91 -2.49
C LEU A 121 10.73 6.71 -3.78
N ASN A 122 11.13 5.47 -4.06
CA ASN A 122 11.85 5.12 -5.29
C ASN A 122 10.94 5.12 -6.52
N GLN A 123 11.53 5.40 -7.71
CA GLN A 123 10.86 5.51 -9.01
C GLN A 123 10.06 4.29 -9.47
N HIS A 124 10.25 3.11 -8.87
CA HIS A 124 9.55 1.88 -9.21
C HIS A 124 8.31 1.63 -8.36
N LEU A 125 7.96 2.60 -7.53
CA LEU A 125 6.82 2.56 -6.62
C LEU A 125 5.91 3.77 -6.84
N PHE A 126 4.61 3.57 -6.64
CA PHE A 126 3.64 4.64 -6.46
C PHE A 126 3.31 4.82 -4.98
N LYS A 127 3.23 6.07 -4.52
CA LYS A 127 2.44 6.45 -3.36
C LYS A 127 1.01 6.65 -3.83
N VAL A 128 0.07 5.95 -3.21
CA VAL A 128 -1.35 6.04 -3.56
C VAL A 128 -2.08 6.87 -2.51
N THR A 129 -2.69 7.95 -2.94
CA THR A 129 -3.39 8.90 -2.05
C THR A 129 -4.74 9.30 -2.64
N SER A 130 -5.62 9.87 -1.84
CA SER A 130 -6.85 10.48 -2.31
C SER A 130 -7.28 11.60 -1.37
N GLU A 131 -7.70 12.73 -1.92
CA GLU A 131 -8.36 13.80 -1.15
C GLU A 131 -9.84 13.49 -0.90
N LYS A 132 -10.43 12.64 -1.72
CA LYS A 132 -11.87 12.40 -1.75
C LYS A 132 -12.30 11.11 -1.04
N TYR A 133 -11.46 10.09 -1.09
CA TYR A 133 -11.79 8.76 -0.61
C TYR A 133 -10.85 8.31 0.50
N SER A 134 -11.39 7.58 1.47
CA SER A 134 -10.63 7.02 2.59
C SER A 134 -9.68 5.90 2.12
N LYS A 135 -8.63 5.68 2.88
CA LYS A 135 -7.55 4.72 2.62
C LYS A 135 -8.05 3.31 2.31
N TRP A 136 -9.02 2.83 3.07
CA TRP A 136 -9.60 1.51 2.87
C TRP A 136 -10.13 1.30 1.44
N PHE A 137 -10.69 2.34 0.81
CA PHE A 137 -11.35 2.25 -0.47
C PHE A 137 -10.36 2.10 -1.62
N TYR A 138 -9.40 3.03 -1.73
CA TYR A 138 -8.42 2.95 -2.83
C TYR A 138 -7.41 1.82 -2.62
N TYR A 139 -7.08 1.45 -1.37
CA TYR A 139 -6.27 0.27 -1.09
C TYR A 139 -6.96 -1.01 -1.57
N SER A 140 -8.22 -1.24 -1.14
CA SER A 140 -8.96 -2.45 -1.49
C SER A 140 -9.13 -2.60 -3.00
N TRP A 141 -9.47 -1.53 -3.71
CA TRP A 141 -9.61 -1.57 -5.16
C TRP A 141 -8.28 -1.80 -5.90
N THR A 142 -7.19 -1.17 -5.45
CA THR A 142 -5.86 -1.42 -6.03
C THR A 142 -5.45 -2.88 -5.79
N GLN A 143 -5.69 -3.40 -4.60
CA GLN A 143 -5.43 -4.80 -4.24
C GLN A 143 -6.30 -5.77 -5.04
N TYR A 144 -7.56 -5.47 -5.28
CA TYR A 144 -8.47 -6.28 -6.10
C TYR A 144 -7.94 -6.47 -7.53
N HIS A 145 -7.41 -5.41 -8.12
CA HIS A 145 -6.85 -5.46 -9.47
C HIS A 145 -5.42 -6.04 -9.55
N LEU A 146 -4.76 -6.29 -8.42
CA LEU A 146 -3.35 -6.69 -8.39
C LEU A 146 -3.07 -7.96 -9.21
N GLN A 147 -3.93 -8.99 -9.13
CA GLN A 147 -3.73 -10.23 -9.88
C GLN A 147 -3.83 -10.02 -11.39
N LYS A 148 -4.75 -9.18 -11.85
CA LYS A 148 -4.84 -8.74 -13.24
C LYS A 148 -3.55 -8.04 -13.68
N PHE A 149 -3.03 -7.13 -12.86
CA PHE A 149 -1.79 -6.43 -13.15
C PHE A 149 -0.59 -7.38 -13.22
N ILE A 150 -0.50 -8.36 -12.33
CA ILE A 150 0.54 -9.40 -12.37
C ILE A 150 0.48 -10.20 -13.68
N SER A 151 -0.72 -10.57 -14.14
CA SER A 151 -0.88 -11.27 -15.41
C SER A 151 -0.43 -10.41 -16.59
N ILE A 152 -0.86 -9.14 -16.66
CA ILE A 152 -0.46 -8.21 -17.72
C ILE A 152 1.07 -8.02 -17.72
N ALA A 153 1.70 -7.86 -16.55
CA ALA A 153 3.14 -7.69 -16.45
C ALA A 153 3.91 -8.92 -16.92
N LYS A 154 3.41 -10.13 -16.66
CA LYS A 154 3.99 -11.39 -17.16
C LYS A 154 3.92 -11.50 -18.67
N ASP A 155 2.80 -11.12 -19.26
CA ASP A 155 2.58 -11.22 -20.72
C ASP A 155 3.44 -10.18 -21.49
N MET A 156 3.81 -9.06 -20.84
CA MET A 156 4.68 -8.04 -21.43
C MET A 156 6.18 -8.30 -21.23
N ALA A 157 6.58 -9.37 -20.58
CA ALA A 157 7.94 -9.60 -20.15
C ALA A 157 8.88 -10.08 -21.27
N THR A 158 9.47 -9.12 -22.00
CA THR A 158 10.77 -9.33 -22.64
C THR A 158 11.94 -8.84 -21.77
N THR A 159 11.64 -8.02 -20.73
CA THR A 159 12.61 -7.53 -19.75
C THR A 159 11.93 -7.24 -18.43
N MET A 160 11.91 -6.34 -17.67
CA MET A 160 11.13 -6.15 -16.45
C MET A 160 9.66 -5.84 -16.77
N GLY A 161 8.74 -6.77 -16.46
CA GLY A 161 7.31 -6.51 -16.55
C GLY A 161 6.91 -5.28 -15.72
N HIS A 162 6.17 -4.37 -16.32
CA HIS A 162 5.70 -3.14 -15.64
C HIS A 162 4.26 -2.81 -16.06
N ILE A 163 3.54 -2.13 -15.19
CA ILE A 163 2.17 -1.67 -15.46
C ILE A 163 2.20 -0.22 -15.92
N LYS A 164 1.62 0.02 -17.08
CA LYS A 164 1.42 1.38 -17.59
C LYS A 164 0.24 2.04 -16.87
N ARG A 165 0.30 3.38 -16.74
CA ARG A 165 -0.78 4.17 -16.12
C ARG A 165 -2.14 3.98 -16.78
N GLU A 166 -2.16 3.62 -18.07
CA GLU A 166 -3.37 3.29 -18.82
C GLU A 166 -4.10 2.08 -18.27
N GLU A 167 -3.40 1.10 -17.68
CA GLU A 167 -4.03 -0.06 -17.07
C GLU A 167 -4.78 0.30 -15.77
N LEU A 168 -4.32 1.33 -15.03
CA LEU A 168 -5.07 1.89 -13.91
C LEU A 168 -6.38 2.54 -14.39
N LYS A 169 -6.34 3.26 -15.51
CA LYS A 169 -7.52 3.87 -16.13
C LYS A 169 -8.53 2.84 -16.66
N LYS A 170 -8.08 1.66 -17.09
CA LYS A 170 -8.94 0.56 -17.54
C LYS A 170 -9.45 -0.34 -16.41
N SER A 171 -9.02 -0.09 -15.18
CA SER A 171 -9.40 -0.87 -14.02
C SER A 171 -10.64 -0.29 -13.38
N GLU A 172 -11.76 -0.96 -13.61
CA GLU A 172 -13.08 -0.55 -13.16
C GLU A 172 -13.20 -0.55 -11.64
N VAL A 173 -13.84 0.47 -11.11
CA VAL A 173 -14.11 0.65 -9.70
C VAL A 173 -15.60 0.97 -9.53
N LEU A 174 -16.25 0.28 -8.62
CA LEU A 174 -17.63 0.58 -8.24
C LEU A 174 -17.64 1.57 -7.09
N ILE A 175 -18.27 2.71 -7.29
CA ILE A 175 -18.32 3.82 -6.33
C ILE A 175 -19.71 3.85 -5.70
N PRO A 176 -19.84 3.44 -4.41
CA PRO A 176 -21.11 3.42 -3.71
C PRO A 176 -21.70 4.82 -3.52
N ASN A 177 -23.00 4.89 -3.28
CA ASN A 177 -23.61 6.08 -2.69
C ASN A 177 -23.00 6.38 -1.30
N SER A 178 -23.19 7.58 -0.78
CA SER A 178 -22.57 8.02 0.50
C SER A 178 -22.99 7.15 1.69
N GLY A 179 -24.22 6.65 1.72
CA GLY A 179 -24.72 5.79 2.78
C GLY A 179 -24.04 4.42 2.81
N ASN A 180 -23.93 3.76 1.65
CA ASN A 180 -23.25 2.48 1.52
C ASN A 180 -21.74 2.64 1.71
N TYR A 181 -21.14 3.69 1.15
CA TYR A 181 -19.73 4.01 1.38
C TYR A 181 -19.38 4.10 2.86
N SER A 182 -20.20 4.83 3.64
CA SER A 182 -20.02 4.97 5.09
C SER A 182 -20.20 3.63 5.83
N LYS A 183 -21.19 2.83 5.44
CA LYS A 183 -21.41 1.50 6.06
C LYS A 183 -20.23 0.58 5.85
N ILE A 184 -19.73 0.49 4.62
CA ILE A 184 -18.57 -0.34 4.27
C ILE A 184 -17.32 0.19 4.97
N GLY A 185 -17.14 1.51 4.97
CA GLY A 185 -16.01 2.16 5.62
C GLY A 185 -15.96 1.90 7.12
N ASN A 186 -17.09 1.87 7.80
CA ASN A 186 -17.17 1.52 9.22
C ASN A 186 -16.76 0.06 9.51
N LEU A 187 -16.86 -0.82 8.52
CA LEU A 187 -16.38 -2.20 8.64
C LEU A 187 -14.90 -2.33 8.31
N LEU A 188 -14.44 -1.72 7.20
CA LEU A 188 -13.11 -1.94 6.66
C LEU A 188 -12.03 -1.03 7.29
N SER A 189 -12.35 0.24 7.61
CA SER A 189 -11.33 1.15 8.18
C SER A 189 -10.73 0.62 9.47
N PRO A 190 -11.51 0.16 10.48
CA PRO A 190 -10.93 -0.35 11.72
C PRO A 190 -10.05 -1.57 11.51
N ILE A 191 -10.37 -2.42 10.53
CA ILE A 191 -9.56 -3.61 10.20
C ILE A 191 -8.18 -3.17 9.70
N TYR A 192 -8.13 -2.28 8.72
CA TYR A 192 -6.87 -1.80 8.16
C TYR A 192 -6.06 -0.97 9.17
N ASP A 193 -6.72 -0.15 9.98
CA ASP A 193 -6.07 0.61 11.04
C ASP A 193 -5.42 -0.32 12.08
N MET A 194 -6.08 -1.43 12.43
CA MET A 194 -5.53 -2.44 13.33
C MET A 194 -4.33 -3.16 12.70
N ILE A 195 -4.39 -3.53 11.41
CA ILE A 195 -3.27 -4.14 10.69
C ILE A 195 -2.05 -3.22 10.73
N ILE A 196 -2.23 -1.93 10.43
CA ILE A 196 -1.17 -0.92 10.46
C ILE A 196 -0.59 -0.79 11.87
N ALA A 197 -1.45 -0.67 12.89
CA ALA A 197 -1.03 -0.55 14.29
C ALA A 197 -0.21 -1.76 14.75
N ASN A 198 -0.66 -2.97 14.46
CA ASN A 198 0.05 -4.21 14.80
C ASN A 198 1.42 -4.32 14.12
N ARG A 199 1.53 -3.89 12.86
CA ARG A 199 2.80 -3.89 12.12
C ARG A 199 3.78 -2.87 12.70
N ILE A 200 3.32 -1.67 13.07
CA ILE A 200 4.14 -0.64 13.75
C ILE A 200 4.61 -1.15 15.12
N GLU A 201 3.71 -1.78 15.89
CA GLU A 201 4.06 -2.38 17.18
C GLU A 201 5.09 -3.51 17.02
N ASN A 202 4.93 -4.39 16.04
CA ASN A 202 5.88 -5.46 15.76
C ASN A 202 7.29 -4.91 15.50
N LYS A 203 7.40 -3.83 14.72
CA LYS A 203 8.68 -3.17 14.47
C LYS A 203 9.28 -2.67 15.77
N ARG A 204 8.51 -1.96 16.60
CA ARG A 204 8.97 -1.46 17.90
C ARG A 204 9.45 -2.59 18.83
N ILE A 205 8.70 -3.69 18.88
CA ILE A 205 9.08 -4.87 19.70
C ILE A 205 10.37 -5.49 19.17
N ALA A 206 10.56 -5.59 17.85
CA ALA A 206 11.79 -6.10 17.25
C ALA A 206 12.99 -5.22 17.62
N GLU A 207 12.87 -3.90 17.48
CA GLU A 207 13.92 -2.94 17.85
C GLU A 207 14.29 -3.03 19.35
N LEU A 208 13.30 -3.16 20.23
CA LEU A 208 13.52 -3.34 21.67
C LEU A 208 14.24 -4.65 21.96
N ARG A 209 13.80 -5.78 21.37
CA ARG A 209 14.44 -7.07 21.50
C ARG A 209 15.92 -7.00 21.09
N ASP A 210 16.21 -6.45 19.93
CA ASP A 210 17.56 -6.41 19.37
C ASP A 210 18.49 -5.44 20.13
N THR A 211 17.91 -4.46 20.83
CA THR A 211 18.64 -3.56 21.73
C THR A 211 18.95 -4.20 23.10
N LEU A 212 18.05 -5.05 23.59
CA LEU A 212 18.16 -5.63 24.94
C LEU A 212 18.95 -6.95 24.96
N LEU A 213 18.78 -7.82 23.95
CA LEU A 213 19.46 -9.11 23.90
C LEU A 213 20.99 -9.03 24.06
N PRO A 214 21.72 -8.11 23.38
CA PRO A 214 23.16 -7.98 23.55
C PRO A 214 23.59 -7.54 24.96
N LYS A 215 22.68 -6.96 25.75
CA LYS A 215 22.98 -6.51 27.13
C LYS A 215 22.73 -7.60 28.18
N LEU A 216 22.07 -8.70 27.79
CA LEU A 216 21.74 -9.82 28.66
C LEU A 216 22.69 -11.04 28.45
N MET A 217 23.52 -11.00 27.40
CA MET A 217 24.57 -11.98 27.10
C MET A 217 25.94 -11.48 27.53
#